data_f13adc8dad5dc9c27bf46c96700e31cd
#
_entry.id   f13adc8dad5dc9c27bf46c96700e31cd
#
_cell.length_a   1.000
_cell.length_b   1.000
_cell.length_c   1.000
_cell.angle_alpha   90.00
_cell.angle_beta   90.00
_cell.angle_gamma   90.00
#
_symmetry.space_group_name_H-M   'P 1'
#
loop_
_entity.id
_entity.type
_entity.pdbx_description
1 polymer ?
#
loop_
_entity_poly.entity_id
_entity_poly.type
_entity_poly.pdbx_seq_one_letter_code
_entity_poly.pdbx_strand_id
1 'polypeptide(L)'
;MFLFFPSIRTILTLAAVIPAVVLLLHVMRKDRLEKESPFFILSLLVWGVLSTFAALILEKIGSFILSFFFQYKTVLYNVLFYYVVVAMSEEGSKYFLLRKRTWNSPEFNCQYDAVVYATAISMGFALWENLIYVFRYGF
;
A
#
# COMPACT_ATOMS: atom_id res chain seq x y z
N MET A 1 -31.57 9.44 25.08
CA MET A 1 -30.33 8.69 24.72
C MET A 1 -30.36 8.52 23.21
N PHE A 2 -29.74 9.45 22.47
CA PHE A 2 -29.67 9.36 21.01
C PHE A 2 -28.68 8.25 20.67
N LEU A 3 -29.15 7.15 20.13
CA LEU A 3 -28.32 6.13 19.50
C LEU A 3 -27.67 6.76 18.24
N PHE A 4 -26.43 7.14 18.36
CA PHE A 4 -25.63 7.64 17.24
C PHE A 4 -25.34 6.44 16.32
N PHE A 5 -26.19 6.18 15.34
CA PHE A 5 -25.89 5.20 14.30
C PHE A 5 -24.79 5.79 13.40
N PRO A 6 -23.63 5.15 13.33
CA PRO A 6 -22.56 5.63 12.46
C PRO A 6 -23.06 5.64 11.01
N SER A 7 -22.70 6.68 10.27
CA SER A 7 -23.04 6.74 8.85
C SER A 7 -22.42 5.56 8.11
N ILE A 8 -23.02 5.14 6.99
CA ILE A 8 -22.50 4.03 6.19
C ILE A 8 -21.03 4.28 5.77
N ARG A 9 -20.67 5.53 5.51
CA ARG A 9 -19.28 5.93 5.23
C ARG A 9 -18.35 5.68 6.41
N THR A 10 -18.80 5.94 7.63
CA THR A 10 -18.00 5.67 8.83
C THR A 10 -17.74 4.17 8.98
N ILE A 11 -18.76 3.34 8.75
CA ILE A 11 -18.63 1.87 8.82
C ILE A 11 -17.64 1.38 7.75
N LEU A 12 -17.77 1.87 6.51
CA LEU A 12 -16.87 1.50 5.41
C LEU A 12 -15.44 1.96 5.67
N THR A 13 -15.24 3.17 6.21
CA THR A 13 -13.90 3.67 6.58
C THR A 13 -13.27 2.80 7.67
N LEU A 14 -14.02 2.45 8.71
CA LEU A 14 -13.52 1.55 9.76
C LEU A 14 -13.18 0.16 9.21
N ALA A 15 -14.04 -0.40 8.36
CA ALA A 15 -13.79 -1.68 7.71
C ALA A 15 -12.54 -1.66 6.81
N ALA A 16 -12.25 -0.52 6.19
CA ALA A 16 -11.08 -0.32 5.35
C ALA A 16 -9.77 -0.16 6.15
N VAL A 17 -9.83 0.48 7.32
CA VAL A 17 -8.65 0.84 8.12
C VAL A 17 -8.29 -0.25 9.14
N ILE A 18 -9.27 -0.82 9.83
CA ILE A 18 -9.03 -1.76 10.94
C ILE A 18 -8.17 -2.96 10.54
N PRO A 19 -8.43 -3.67 9.43
CA PRO A 19 -7.63 -4.84 9.06
C PRO A 19 -6.15 -4.51 8.84
N ALA A 20 -5.86 -3.38 8.21
CA ALA A 20 -4.48 -2.94 7.95
C ALA A 20 -3.74 -2.62 9.26
N VAL A 21 -4.39 -1.90 10.16
CA VAL A 21 -3.81 -1.57 11.48
C VAL A 21 -3.61 -2.84 12.31
N VAL A 22 -4.59 -3.74 12.33
CA VAL A 22 -4.50 -5.01 13.09
C VAL A 22 -3.36 -5.87 12.57
N LEU A 23 -3.20 -5.98 11.24
CA LEU A 23 -2.12 -6.76 10.65
C LEU A 23 -0.75 -6.17 10.99
N LEU A 24 -0.60 -4.85 10.85
CA LEU A 24 0.65 -4.16 11.21
C LEU A 24 1.02 -4.39 12.68
N LEU A 25 0.07 -4.17 13.59
CA LEU A 25 0.28 -4.39 15.02
C LEU A 25 0.59 -5.86 15.34
N HIS A 26 -0.03 -6.80 14.63
CA HIS A 26 0.24 -8.21 14.80
C HIS A 26 1.68 -8.55 14.41
N VAL A 27 2.16 -8.08 13.28
CA VAL A 27 3.53 -8.31 12.80
C VAL A 27 4.54 -7.66 13.75
N MET A 28 4.33 -6.41 14.16
CA MET A 28 5.19 -5.71 15.11
C MET A 28 5.24 -6.41 16.48
N ARG A 29 4.13 -7.01 16.95
CA ARG A 29 4.11 -7.75 18.24
C ARG A 29 4.85 -9.09 18.18
N LYS A 30 4.98 -9.69 17.00
CA LYS A 30 5.75 -10.91 16.80
C LYS A 30 7.25 -10.68 16.76
N ASP A 31 7.66 -9.45 16.56
CA ASP A 31 9.06 -9.06 16.69
C ASP A 31 9.48 -9.15 18.16
N ARG A 32 10.30 -10.16 18.46
CA ARG A 32 10.74 -10.47 19.83
C ARG A 32 12.17 -10.05 20.10
N LEU A 33 12.95 -9.77 19.06
CA LEU A 33 14.38 -9.55 19.18
C LEU A 33 14.70 -8.10 19.50
N GLU A 34 14.23 -7.18 18.68
CA GLU A 34 14.35 -5.75 18.93
C GLU A 34 13.07 -5.05 18.46
N LYS A 35 12.57 -4.12 19.27
CA LYS A 35 11.39 -3.36 18.90
C LYS A 35 11.79 -2.17 18.05
N GLU A 36 11.24 -2.11 16.87
CA GLU A 36 11.41 -1.00 15.96
C GLU A 36 10.92 0.32 16.53
N SER A 37 11.63 1.38 16.21
CA SER A 37 11.20 2.72 16.55
C SER A 37 9.82 3.04 15.96
N PRO A 38 8.81 3.44 16.77
CA PRO A 38 7.49 3.79 16.25
C PRO A 38 7.55 4.91 15.21
N PHE A 39 8.50 5.82 15.33
CA PHE A 39 8.73 6.89 14.38
C PHE A 39 9.23 6.36 13.03
N PHE A 40 10.08 5.34 13.06
CA PHE A 40 10.56 4.71 11.83
C PHE A 40 9.43 3.97 11.11
N ILE A 41 8.61 3.21 11.83
CA ILE A 41 7.42 2.55 11.27
C ILE A 41 6.43 3.56 10.69
N LEU A 42 6.16 4.67 11.39
CA LEU A 42 5.32 5.74 10.86
C LEU A 42 5.91 6.34 9.57
N SER A 43 7.22 6.54 9.52
CA SER A 43 7.92 6.97 8.31
C SER A 43 7.66 6.00 7.15
N LEU A 44 7.75 4.67 7.39
CA LEU A 44 7.50 3.66 6.36
C LEU A 44 6.04 3.65 5.87
N LEU A 45 5.07 3.86 6.76
CA LEU A 45 3.67 4.06 6.36
C LEU A 45 3.51 5.25 5.41
N VAL A 46 4.16 6.38 5.71
CA VAL A 46 4.15 7.56 4.83
C VAL A 46 4.80 7.25 3.48
N TRP A 47 5.93 6.54 3.47
CA TRP A 47 6.56 6.10 2.22
C TRP A 47 5.67 5.13 1.43
N GLY A 48 4.86 4.31 2.13
CA GLY A 48 3.81 3.49 1.52
C GLY A 48 2.75 4.32 0.82
N VAL A 49 2.25 5.38 1.45
CA VAL A 49 1.35 6.35 0.81
C VAL A 49 2.00 7.00 -0.42
N LEU A 50 3.27 7.41 -0.32
CA LEU A 50 3.99 8.01 -1.45
C LEU A 50 4.18 7.02 -2.61
N SER A 51 4.28 5.72 -2.33
CA SER A 51 4.42 4.70 -3.38
C SER A 51 3.17 4.59 -4.27
N THR A 52 1.98 4.95 -3.79
CA THR A 52 0.77 4.97 -4.62
C THR A 52 0.88 6.01 -5.74
N PHE A 53 1.44 7.18 -5.45
CA PHE A 53 1.63 8.22 -6.47
C PHE A 53 2.65 7.79 -7.52
N ALA A 54 3.74 7.12 -7.09
CA ALA A 54 4.73 6.57 -8.02
C ALA A 54 4.11 5.48 -8.91
N ALA A 55 3.33 4.57 -8.32
CA ALA A 55 2.61 3.53 -9.04
C ALA A 55 1.66 4.12 -10.11
N LEU A 56 0.85 5.12 -9.76
CA LEU A 56 -0.07 5.79 -10.69
C LEU A 56 0.65 6.41 -11.89
N ILE A 57 1.85 6.96 -11.71
CA ILE A 57 2.65 7.50 -12.82
C ILE A 57 3.13 6.35 -13.72
N LEU A 58 3.65 5.27 -13.14
CA LEU A 58 4.12 4.12 -13.88
C LEU A 58 3.00 3.41 -14.64
N GLU A 59 1.81 3.30 -14.05
CA GLU A 59 0.62 2.75 -14.70
C GLU A 59 0.19 3.56 -15.93
N LYS A 60 0.22 4.90 -15.83
CA LYS A 60 -0.07 5.77 -16.98
C LYS A 60 0.94 5.57 -18.10
N ILE A 61 2.23 5.51 -17.76
CA ILE A 61 3.30 5.25 -18.73
C ILE A 61 3.11 3.86 -19.36
N GLY A 62 2.88 2.84 -18.53
CA GLY A 62 2.68 1.47 -19.00
C GLY A 62 1.43 1.31 -19.87
N SER A 63 0.31 1.96 -19.49
CA SER A 63 -0.91 2.01 -20.30
C SER A 63 -0.66 2.68 -21.66
N PHE A 64 0.09 3.76 -21.69
CA PHE A 64 0.47 4.45 -22.92
C PHE A 64 1.31 3.55 -23.82
N ILE A 65 2.35 2.91 -23.28
CA ILE A 65 3.19 1.97 -24.04
C ILE A 65 2.35 0.79 -24.58
N LEU A 66 1.49 0.22 -23.73
CA LEU A 66 0.66 -0.93 -24.10
C LEU A 66 -0.31 -0.60 -25.24
N SER A 67 -0.79 0.65 -25.31
CA SER A 67 -1.71 1.12 -26.33
C SER A 67 -1.09 1.18 -27.73
N PHE A 68 0.24 1.18 -27.87
CA PHE A 68 0.90 1.07 -29.18
C PHE A 68 0.83 -0.34 -29.77
N PHE A 69 0.75 -1.36 -28.92
CA PHE A 69 0.80 -2.75 -29.35
C PHE A 69 -0.57 -3.41 -29.37
N PHE A 70 -1.49 -2.92 -28.54
CA PHE A 70 -2.80 -3.54 -28.36
C PHE A 70 -3.91 -2.49 -28.43
N GLN A 71 -5.00 -2.83 -29.11
CA GLN A 71 -6.16 -1.96 -29.17
C GLN A 71 -6.76 -1.76 -27.76
N TYR A 72 -6.97 -0.51 -27.38
CA TYR A 72 -7.49 -0.11 -26.08
C TYR A 72 -8.81 -0.81 -25.73
N LYS A 73 -8.94 -1.26 -24.49
CA LYS A 73 -10.11 -1.98 -23.95
C LYS A 73 -10.39 -3.36 -24.56
N THR A 74 -9.52 -3.94 -25.36
CA THR A 74 -9.64 -5.36 -25.70
C THR A 74 -9.40 -6.25 -24.48
N VAL A 75 -9.88 -7.49 -24.51
CA VAL A 75 -9.65 -8.43 -23.40
C VAL A 75 -8.17 -8.62 -23.13
N LEU A 76 -7.36 -8.80 -24.19
CA LEU A 76 -5.91 -8.95 -24.06
C LEU A 76 -5.23 -7.70 -23.48
N TYR A 77 -5.63 -6.51 -23.95
CA TYR A 77 -5.15 -5.25 -23.36
C TYR A 77 -5.44 -5.21 -21.85
N ASN A 78 -6.67 -5.50 -21.43
CA ASN A 78 -7.07 -5.44 -20.03
C ASN A 78 -6.31 -6.46 -19.18
N VAL A 79 -6.12 -7.69 -19.67
CA VAL A 79 -5.34 -8.71 -18.96
C VAL A 79 -3.90 -8.24 -18.77
N LEU A 80 -3.23 -7.80 -19.82
CA LEU A 80 -1.85 -7.31 -19.73
C LEU A 80 -1.75 -6.05 -18.86
N PHE A 81 -2.71 -5.14 -18.97
CA PHE A 81 -2.72 -3.93 -18.16
C PHE A 81 -2.82 -4.25 -16.66
N TYR A 82 -3.81 -5.02 -16.24
CA TYR A 82 -4.00 -5.29 -14.82
C TYR A 82 -2.95 -6.25 -14.23
N TYR A 83 -2.62 -7.35 -14.92
CA TYR A 83 -1.72 -8.36 -14.38
C TYR A 83 -0.23 -8.05 -14.55
N VAL A 84 0.13 -7.24 -15.54
CA VAL A 84 1.53 -6.89 -15.78
C VAL A 84 1.78 -5.44 -15.38
N VAL A 85 1.12 -4.48 -16.02
CA VAL A 85 1.43 -3.06 -15.80
C VAL A 85 1.08 -2.63 -14.38
N VAL A 86 -0.15 -2.84 -13.93
CA VAL A 86 -0.60 -2.42 -12.59
C VAL A 86 0.19 -3.16 -11.52
N ALA A 87 0.23 -4.50 -11.57
CA ALA A 87 0.92 -5.29 -10.56
C ALA A 87 2.40 -4.94 -10.43
N MET A 88 3.14 -4.80 -11.57
CA MET A 88 4.55 -4.41 -11.53
C MET A 88 4.75 -2.97 -11.07
N SER A 89 3.86 -2.05 -11.42
CA SER A 89 3.93 -0.65 -10.99
C SER A 89 3.75 -0.51 -9.49
N GLU A 90 2.76 -1.18 -8.92
CA GLU A 90 2.48 -1.14 -7.50
C GLU A 90 3.58 -1.83 -6.67
N GLU A 91 3.86 -3.10 -6.95
CA GLU A 91 4.86 -3.85 -6.18
C GLU A 91 6.27 -3.29 -6.40
N GLY A 92 6.60 -2.86 -7.62
CA GLY A 92 7.87 -2.22 -7.94
C GLY A 92 8.05 -0.90 -7.19
N SER A 93 7.01 -0.07 -7.11
CA SER A 93 7.04 1.20 -6.37
C SER A 93 7.22 0.98 -4.87
N LYS A 94 6.46 0.05 -4.27
CA LYS A 94 6.61 -0.34 -2.85
C LYS A 94 8.02 -0.83 -2.57
N TYR A 95 8.53 -1.77 -3.39
CA TYR A 95 9.86 -2.32 -3.23
C TYR A 95 10.96 -1.28 -3.36
N PHE A 96 10.89 -0.41 -4.38
CA PHE A 96 11.89 0.62 -4.61
C PHE A 96 11.99 1.59 -3.42
N LEU A 97 10.86 2.07 -2.92
CA LEU A 97 10.82 3.00 -1.79
C LEU A 97 11.19 2.31 -0.47
N LEU A 98 10.78 1.06 -0.27
CA LEU A 98 11.23 0.25 0.85
C LEU A 98 12.75 0.16 0.86
N ARG A 99 13.34 -0.32 -0.22
CA ARG A 99 14.79 -0.47 -0.35
C ARG A 99 15.54 0.85 -0.12
N LYS A 100 15.06 1.93 -0.73
CA LYS A 100 15.67 3.26 -0.58
C LYS A 100 15.68 3.74 0.87
N ARG A 101 14.61 3.44 1.62
CA ARG A 101 14.47 3.91 3.01
C ARG A 101 15.16 3.04 4.03
N THR A 102 15.24 1.72 3.79
CA THR A 102 15.65 0.76 4.81
C THR A 102 17.04 0.18 4.61
N TRP A 103 17.53 0.08 3.36
CA TRP A 103 18.76 -0.66 3.05
C TRP A 103 20.01 -0.21 3.80
N ASN A 104 20.14 1.09 4.03
CA ASN A 104 21.27 1.67 4.76
C ASN A 104 20.85 2.20 6.15
N SER A 105 19.70 1.78 6.66
CA SER A 105 19.25 2.18 7.98
C SER A 105 20.00 1.38 9.06
N PRO A 106 20.50 2.01 10.11
CA PRO A 106 21.07 1.30 11.24
C PRO A 106 20.04 0.45 12.01
N GLU A 107 18.75 0.76 11.83
CA GLU A 107 17.64 -0.02 12.41
C GLU A 107 17.43 -1.35 11.69
N PHE A 108 17.97 -1.54 10.46
CA PHE A 108 17.87 -2.79 9.73
C PHE A 108 18.99 -3.76 10.15
N ASN A 109 18.81 -4.44 11.25
CA ASN A 109 19.83 -5.27 11.89
C ASN A 109 19.42 -6.75 12.02
N CYS A 110 18.12 -7.07 11.79
CA CYS A 110 17.57 -8.42 11.89
C CYS A 110 16.81 -8.81 10.61
N GLN A 111 16.77 -10.11 10.30
CA GLN A 111 16.01 -10.60 9.12
C GLN A 111 14.50 -10.36 9.25
N TYR A 112 13.98 -10.32 10.46
CA TYR A 112 12.56 -10.10 10.70
C TYR A 112 12.14 -8.64 10.44
N ASP A 113 13.07 -7.69 10.56
CA ASP A 113 12.83 -6.28 10.26
C ASP A 113 12.36 -6.09 8.81
N ALA A 114 12.91 -6.89 7.87
CA ALA A 114 12.46 -6.88 6.49
C ALA A 114 10.95 -7.18 6.36
N VAL A 115 10.42 -8.09 7.17
CA VAL A 115 8.99 -8.43 7.19
C VAL A 115 8.17 -7.29 7.79
N VAL A 116 8.64 -6.71 8.89
CA VAL A 116 7.99 -5.58 9.56
C VAL A 116 7.93 -4.38 8.62
N TYR A 117 9.05 -4.04 7.99
CA TYR A 117 9.16 -2.88 7.10
C TYR A 117 8.36 -3.04 5.81
N ALA A 118 8.41 -4.24 5.19
CA ALA A 118 7.60 -4.54 4.03
C ALA A 118 6.10 -4.47 4.37
N THR A 119 5.71 -4.98 5.53
CA THR A 119 4.33 -4.87 6.00
C THR A 119 3.92 -3.42 6.22
N ALA A 120 4.77 -2.60 6.87
CA ALA A 120 4.47 -1.20 7.14
C ALA A 120 4.25 -0.40 5.84
N ILE A 121 5.14 -0.56 4.85
CA ILE A 121 5.00 0.16 3.57
C ILE A 121 3.76 -0.31 2.79
N SER A 122 3.50 -1.63 2.78
CA SER A 122 2.32 -2.19 2.12
C SER A 122 1.02 -1.75 2.79
N MET A 123 1.01 -1.63 4.12
CA MET A 123 -0.17 -1.12 4.84
C MET A 123 -0.38 0.37 4.59
N GLY A 124 0.68 1.17 4.49
CA GLY A 124 0.58 2.58 4.10
C GLY A 124 -0.04 2.75 2.70
N PHE A 125 0.40 1.96 1.74
CA PHE A 125 -0.18 1.90 0.39
C PHE A 125 -1.66 1.52 0.44
N ALA A 126 -1.99 0.37 1.05
CA ALA A 126 -3.35 -0.14 1.13
C ALA A 126 -4.31 0.79 1.88
N LEU A 127 -3.86 1.43 2.97
CA LEU A 127 -4.68 2.40 3.71
C LEU A 127 -5.07 3.57 2.82
N TRP A 128 -4.13 4.12 2.05
CA TRP A 128 -4.41 5.23 1.16
C TRP A 128 -5.37 4.85 0.05
N GLU A 129 -5.15 3.73 -0.62
CA GLU A 129 -6.06 3.24 -1.65
C GLU A 129 -7.47 2.97 -1.11
N ASN A 130 -7.58 2.25 -0.01
CA ASN A 130 -8.85 1.95 0.62
C ASN A 130 -9.63 3.22 0.99
N LEU A 131 -8.94 4.24 1.52
CA LEU A 131 -9.57 5.53 1.82
C LEU A 131 -10.06 6.21 0.54
N ILE A 132 -9.26 6.24 -0.52
CA ILE A 132 -9.70 6.81 -1.81
C ILE A 132 -10.94 6.07 -2.33
N TYR A 133 -10.95 4.73 -2.28
CA TYR A 133 -12.09 3.95 -2.72
C TYR A 133 -13.36 4.23 -1.90
N VAL A 134 -13.25 4.34 -0.58
CA VAL A 134 -14.39 4.68 0.28
C VAL A 134 -14.90 6.09 -0.01
N PHE A 135 -14.01 7.08 -0.19
CA PHE A 135 -14.42 8.45 -0.51
C PHE A 135 -15.01 8.59 -1.91
N ARG A 136 -14.53 7.81 -2.87
CA ARG A 136 -14.94 7.92 -4.27
C ARG A 136 -16.17 7.09 -4.61
N TYR A 137 -16.35 5.93 -3.97
CA TYR A 137 -17.40 4.96 -4.28
C TYR A 137 -18.27 4.58 -3.07
N GLY A 138 -17.89 4.98 -1.84
CA GLY A 138 -18.68 4.77 -0.63
C GLY A 138 -19.89 5.71 -0.62
N PHE A 139 -21.07 5.15 -0.60
CA PHE A 139 -22.37 5.86 -0.58
C PHE A 139 -22.66 6.49 0.78
#